data_185bd98492fd8cfb187f196801099973
#
_entry.id   185bd98492fd8cfb187f196801099973
#
_cell.length_a   1.000
_cell.length_b   1.000
_cell.length_c   1.000
_cell.angle_alpha   90.00
_cell.angle_beta   90.00
_cell.angle_gamma   90.00
#
_symmetry.space_group_name_H-M   'P 1'
#
loop_
_entity.id
_entity.type
_entity.pdbx_description
1 polymer ?
#
loop_
_entity_poly.entity_id
_entity_poly.type
_entity_poly.pdbx_seq_one_letter_code
_entity_poly.pdbx_strand_id
1 'polypeptide(L)'
;MSASAAAVETHFSARLSGVSKLFGSFAALRQVTVDLEPGRCYVLIGENGAGKSTLLRILAGLLRPSFGAVRLFGNLEPHDARDRIGYMSHSPMLYDELTAQENLRYFSTLYPGRSSLAPAEALRQVGLDPELTRPFGQYSQGMRQRTSLARVLLPVPELLLLDEPFSNMDVESVSQMVALLAKFRQGNRTIVITTHQREHAAPIADWVLQLKAGRVASFEPGNPTL
;
A
#
# COMPACT_ATOMS: atom_id res chain seq x y z
N MET A 1 9.92 -14.83 -44.64
CA MET A 1 9.02 -13.80 -44.10
C MET A 1 8.69 -14.21 -42.67
N SER A 2 9.47 -13.69 -41.74
CA SER A 2 9.30 -14.02 -40.30
C SER A 2 8.44 -12.94 -39.67
N ALA A 3 7.23 -13.29 -39.28
CA ALA A 3 6.37 -12.39 -38.53
C ALA A 3 6.90 -12.32 -37.10
N SER A 4 7.50 -11.15 -36.76
CA SER A 4 7.81 -10.78 -35.39
C SER A 4 6.50 -10.67 -34.61
N ALA A 5 6.26 -11.63 -33.74
CA ALA A 5 5.21 -11.51 -32.74
C ALA A 5 5.60 -10.35 -31.81
N ALA A 6 4.98 -9.20 -32.00
CA ALA A 6 5.04 -8.10 -31.05
C ALA A 6 4.52 -8.64 -29.71
N ALA A 7 5.42 -8.79 -28.75
CA ALA A 7 5.05 -9.08 -27.38
C ALA A 7 4.09 -7.96 -26.93
N VAL A 8 2.86 -8.29 -26.65
CA VAL A 8 1.92 -7.40 -25.97
C VAL A 8 2.56 -7.08 -24.64
N GLU A 9 3.13 -5.88 -24.50
CA GLU A 9 3.61 -5.38 -23.21
C GLU A 9 2.39 -5.33 -22.27
N THR A 10 2.22 -6.39 -21.51
CA THR A 10 1.18 -6.43 -20.48
C THR A 10 1.53 -5.37 -19.45
N HIS A 11 0.76 -4.29 -19.47
CA HIS A 11 0.94 -3.16 -18.57
C HIS A 11 0.50 -3.63 -17.16
N PHE A 12 1.44 -3.81 -16.25
CA PHE A 12 1.18 -4.17 -14.85
C PHE A 12 1.81 -3.14 -13.91
N SER A 13 1.16 -2.88 -12.78
CA SER A 13 1.75 -2.12 -11.67
C SER A 13 2.76 -2.96 -10.90
N ALA A 14 2.46 -4.24 -10.71
CA ALA A 14 3.38 -5.19 -10.09
C ALA A 14 3.19 -6.60 -10.68
N ARG A 15 4.30 -7.30 -10.89
CA ARG A 15 4.34 -8.73 -11.28
C ARG A 15 5.22 -9.48 -10.32
N LEU A 16 4.67 -10.54 -9.72
CA LEU A 16 5.39 -11.47 -8.87
C LEU A 16 5.48 -12.81 -9.57
N SER A 17 6.68 -13.35 -9.71
CA SER A 17 6.94 -14.62 -10.40
C SER A 17 7.67 -15.59 -9.47
N GLY A 18 6.92 -16.54 -8.89
CA GLY A 18 7.45 -17.59 -8.02
C GLY A 18 8.10 -17.06 -6.73
N VAL A 19 7.63 -15.93 -6.20
CA VAL A 19 8.24 -15.24 -5.05
C VAL A 19 8.16 -16.09 -3.80
N SER A 20 9.33 -16.37 -3.22
CA SER A 20 9.45 -17.06 -1.93
C SER A 20 10.33 -16.25 -0.98
N LYS A 21 10.00 -16.26 0.31
CA LYS A 21 10.80 -15.60 1.36
C LYS A 21 11.02 -16.51 2.54
N LEU A 22 12.29 -16.74 2.83
CA LEU A 22 12.76 -17.51 3.98
C LEU A 22 13.37 -16.60 5.05
N PHE A 23 13.09 -16.89 6.30
CA PHE A 23 13.76 -16.36 7.49
C PHE A 23 14.33 -17.56 8.26
N GLY A 24 15.61 -17.87 8.03
CA GLY A 24 16.20 -19.13 8.48
C GLY A 24 15.45 -20.33 7.86
N SER A 25 14.94 -21.23 8.66
CA SER A 25 14.12 -22.38 8.26
C SER A 25 12.64 -22.05 8.03
N PHE A 26 12.17 -20.88 8.47
CA PHE A 26 10.78 -20.48 8.33
C PHE A 26 10.51 -19.85 6.97
N ALA A 27 9.57 -20.43 6.21
CA ALA A 27 9.14 -19.92 4.92
C ALA A 27 7.91 -19.04 5.08
N ALA A 28 8.10 -17.71 5.07
CA ALA A 28 7.03 -16.73 5.17
C ALA A 28 6.22 -16.58 3.88
N LEU A 29 6.85 -16.78 2.70
CA LEU A 29 6.18 -16.84 1.39
C LEU A 29 6.70 -18.02 0.60
N ARG A 30 5.83 -18.64 -0.20
CA ARG A 30 6.09 -19.88 -0.96
C ARG A 30 5.51 -19.78 -2.37
N GLN A 31 6.37 -19.48 -3.36
CA GLN A 31 6.05 -19.47 -4.79
C GLN A 31 4.83 -18.61 -5.15
N VAL A 32 4.73 -17.41 -4.58
CA VAL A 32 3.67 -16.45 -4.89
C VAL A 32 3.85 -15.96 -6.32
N THR A 33 2.84 -16.17 -7.16
CA THR A 33 2.78 -15.69 -8.55
C THR A 33 1.46 -14.96 -8.73
N VAL A 34 1.52 -13.66 -9.06
CA VAL A 34 0.36 -12.80 -9.32
C VAL A 34 0.76 -11.56 -10.08
N ASP A 35 -0.10 -11.10 -10.98
CA ASP A 35 0.02 -9.82 -11.67
C ASP A 35 -1.03 -8.85 -11.11
N LEU A 36 -0.60 -7.62 -10.84
CA LEU A 36 -1.46 -6.54 -10.38
C LEU A 36 -1.57 -5.49 -11.48
N GLU A 37 -2.79 -5.30 -12.01
CA GLU A 37 -3.09 -4.32 -13.06
C GLU A 37 -3.07 -2.89 -12.49
N PRO A 38 -2.76 -1.87 -13.32
CA PRO A 38 -2.84 -0.47 -12.91
C PRO A 38 -4.26 -0.02 -12.55
N GLY A 39 -4.36 0.90 -11.60
CA GLY A 39 -5.62 1.54 -11.23
C GLY A 39 -6.62 0.64 -10.49
N ARG A 40 -6.20 -0.53 -10.02
CA ARG A 40 -7.04 -1.48 -9.28
C ARG A 40 -6.75 -1.48 -7.79
N CYS A 41 -7.74 -1.84 -7.01
CA CYS A 41 -7.62 -2.07 -5.58
C CYS A 41 -7.60 -3.58 -5.28
N TYR A 42 -6.51 -4.04 -4.70
CA TYR A 42 -6.26 -5.42 -4.28
C TYR A 42 -6.35 -5.53 -2.76
N VAL A 43 -7.21 -6.42 -2.28
CA VAL A 43 -7.34 -6.70 -0.84
C VAL A 43 -6.68 -8.04 -0.54
N LEU A 44 -5.61 -7.99 0.22
CA LEU A 44 -4.82 -9.14 0.64
C LEU A 44 -5.29 -9.61 2.01
N ILE A 45 -5.98 -10.73 2.05
CA ILE A 45 -6.55 -11.31 3.28
C ILE A 45 -5.77 -12.56 3.71
N GLY A 46 -5.91 -12.93 4.96
CA GLY A 46 -5.30 -14.12 5.56
C GLY A 46 -5.08 -13.96 7.05
N GLU A 47 -4.86 -15.06 7.73
CA GLU A 47 -4.57 -15.09 9.17
C GLU A 47 -3.28 -14.34 9.53
N ASN A 48 -3.07 -14.07 10.81
CA ASN A 48 -1.80 -13.55 11.30
C ASN A 48 -0.68 -14.55 10.99
N GLY A 49 0.44 -14.05 10.49
CA GLY A 49 1.53 -14.92 10.03
C GLY A 49 1.39 -15.52 8.63
N ALA A 50 0.29 -15.27 7.91
CA ALA A 50 0.09 -15.79 6.54
C ALA A 50 1.07 -15.23 5.50
N GLY A 51 1.85 -14.18 5.83
CA GLY A 51 2.84 -13.58 4.93
C GLY A 51 2.43 -12.22 4.33
N LYS A 52 1.29 -11.66 4.69
CA LYS A 52 0.74 -10.40 4.13
C LYS A 52 1.73 -9.24 4.20
N SER A 53 2.17 -8.86 5.39
CA SER A 53 3.14 -7.76 5.57
C SER A 53 4.51 -8.07 4.94
N THR A 54 4.90 -9.35 4.88
CA THR A 54 6.12 -9.77 4.18
C THR A 54 6.01 -9.48 2.68
N LEU A 55 4.85 -9.79 2.07
CA LEU A 55 4.59 -9.52 0.66
C LEU A 55 4.59 -8.01 0.39
N LEU A 56 3.92 -7.20 1.22
CA LEU A 56 3.94 -5.75 1.07
C LEU A 56 5.36 -5.17 1.16
N ARG A 57 6.16 -5.63 2.11
CA ARG A 57 7.56 -5.17 2.26
C ARG A 57 8.43 -5.53 1.07
N ILE A 58 8.18 -6.67 0.43
CA ILE A 58 8.86 -7.05 -0.81
C ILE A 58 8.45 -6.13 -1.95
N LEU A 59 7.15 -5.86 -2.13
CA LEU A 59 6.64 -4.90 -3.12
C LEU A 59 7.17 -3.49 -2.88
N ALA A 60 7.32 -3.08 -1.62
CA ALA A 60 7.88 -1.77 -1.24
C ALA A 60 9.41 -1.66 -1.45
N GLY A 61 10.10 -2.74 -1.85
CA GLY A 61 11.54 -2.77 -1.97
C GLY A 61 12.30 -2.71 -0.64
N LEU A 62 11.59 -2.95 0.48
CA LEU A 62 12.16 -2.98 1.84
C LEU A 62 12.73 -4.36 2.20
N LEU A 63 12.32 -5.38 1.46
CA LEU A 63 12.74 -6.76 1.69
C LEU A 63 12.96 -7.46 0.35
N ARG A 64 14.10 -8.12 0.19
CA ARG A 64 14.39 -8.92 -1.01
C ARG A 64 13.76 -10.31 -0.89
N PRO A 65 13.15 -10.86 -1.94
CA PRO A 65 12.76 -12.27 -1.97
C PRO A 65 13.97 -13.18 -1.84
N SER A 66 13.78 -14.40 -1.32
CA SER A 66 14.82 -15.44 -1.30
C SER A 66 14.92 -16.16 -2.64
N PHE A 67 13.77 -16.30 -3.33
CA PHE A 67 13.66 -16.88 -4.68
C PHE A 67 12.54 -16.20 -5.45
N GLY A 68 12.57 -16.32 -6.77
CA GLY A 68 11.63 -15.67 -7.67
C GLY A 68 12.00 -14.21 -7.93
N ALA A 69 11.12 -13.51 -8.62
CA ALA A 69 11.36 -12.12 -9.05
C ALA A 69 10.12 -11.26 -8.83
N VAL A 70 10.33 -9.97 -8.59
CA VAL A 70 9.30 -8.93 -8.59
C VAL A 70 9.68 -7.88 -9.61
N ARG A 71 8.71 -7.45 -10.42
CA ARG A 71 8.86 -6.34 -11.35
C ARG A 71 7.71 -5.35 -11.13
N LEU A 72 8.02 -4.08 -11.18
CA LEU A 72 7.05 -2.99 -11.00
C LEU A 72 7.04 -2.10 -12.24
N PHE A 73 5.87 -1.54 -12.56
CA PHE A 73 5.69 -0.52 -13.61
C PHE A 73 6.35 -0.91 -14.96
N GLY A 74 6.07 -2.12 -15.41
CA GLY A 74 6.64 -2.72 -16.60
C GLY A 74 7.86 -3.58 -16.27
N ASN A 75 9.01 -3.03 -15.88
CA ASN A 75 10.22 -3.85 -15.66
C ASN A 75 11.17 -3.36 -14.55
N LEU A 76 10.78 -2.41 -13.72
CA LEU A 76 11.63 -1.91 -12.64
C LEU A 76 11.70 -2.94 -11.49
N GLU A 77 12.86 -3.03 -10.85
CA GLU A 77 12.94 -3.70 -9.55
C GLU A 77 12.31 -2.80 -8.45
N PRO A 78 11.76 -3.38 -7.38
CA PRO A 78 11.13 -2.59 -6.31
C PRO A 78 12.07 -1.54 -5.70
N HIS A 79 13.36 -1.84 -5.64
CA HIS A 79 14.37 -0.90 -5.16
C HIS A 79 14.48 0.37 -6.03
N ASP A 80 14.36 0.23 -7.34
CA ASP A 80 14.50 1.33 -8.30
C ASP A 80 13.20 2.13 -8.47
N ALA A 81 12.09 1.56 -8.00
CA ALA A 81 10.74 2.14 -8.10
C ALA A 81 10.26 2.83 -6.80
N ARG A 82 11.10 2.95 -5.79
CA ARG A 82 10.70 3.41 -4.44
C ARG A 82 10.00 4.77 -4.40
N ASP A 83 10.37 5.65 -5.30
CA ASP A 83 9.80 6.99 -5.42
C ASP A 83 8.38 7.01 -5.99
N ARG A 84 7.96 5.92 -6.60
CA ARG A 84 6.61 5.72 -7.14
C ARG A 84 5.72 4.90 -6.19
N ILE A 85 6.25 4.52 -5.01
CA ILE A 85 5.59 3.65 -4.04
C ILE A 85 5.33 4.43 -2.74
N GLY A 86 4.10 4.40 -2.26
CA GLY A 86 3.74 4.82 -0.91
C GLY A 86 3.52 3.60 -0.03
N TYR A 87 4.33 3.42 1.01
CA TYR A 87 4.18 2.32 1.96
C TYR A 87 3.76 2.82 3.34
N MET A 88 2.57 2.42 3.75
CA MET A 88 2.03 2.62 5.08
C MET A 88 2.16 1.32 5.88
N SER A 89 3.04 1.33 6.87
CA SER A 89 3.21 0.20 7.78
C SER A 89 2.15 0.21 8.88
N HIS A 90 1.97 -0.92 9.55
CA HIS A 90 1.10 -1.03 10.73
C HIS A 90 1.46 -0.01 11.83
N SER A 91 2.75 0.29 12.02
CA SER A 91 3.20 1.39 12.89
C SER A 91 3.22 2.71 12.11
N PRO A 92 2.69 3.81 12.65
CA PRO A 92 2.59 5.10 11.95
C PRO A 92 3.94 5.66 11.50
N MET A 93 5.04 5.36 12.23
CA MET A 93 6.39 5.91 11.99
C MET A 93 6.39 7.45 12.00
N LEU A 94 5.66 8.04 12.93
CA LEU A 94 5.53 9.49 13.14
C LEU A 94 5.92 9.80 14.59
N TYR A 95 6.38 11.02 14.83
CA TYR A 95 6.81 11.49 16.14
C TYR A 95 5.60 11.99 16.92
N ASP A 96 5.37 11.42 18.10
CA ASP A 96 4.22 11.70 18.95
C ASP A 96 4.24 13.13 19.51
N GLU A 97 5.43 13.74 19.65
CA GLU A 97 5.65 15.09 20.20
C GLU A 97 5.39 16.20 19.17
N LEU A 98 5.45 15.88 17.88
CA LEU A 98 5.26 16.84 16.80
C LEU A 98 3.77 16.91 16.38
N THR A 99 3.35 18.04 15.87
CA THR A 99 2.06 18.16 15.16
C THR A 99 2.06 17.32 13.88
N ALA A 100 0.90 17.07 13.27
CA ALA A 100 0.82 16.38 11.99
C ALA A 100 1.60 17.15 10.90
N GLN A 101 1.47 18.47 10.86
CA GLN A 101 2.14 19.29 9.86
C GLN A 101 3.68 19.27 10.02
N GLU A 102 4.19 19.34 11.25
CA GLU A 102 5.63 19.24 11.52
C GLU A 102 6.17 17.85 11.13
N ASN A 103 5.46 16.78 11.46
CA ASN A 103 5.79 15.44 11.00
C ASN A 103 5.91 15.39 9.47
N LEU A 104 4.91 15.89 8.75
CA LEU A 104 4.92 15.84 7.29
C LEU A 104 6.02 16.75 6.70
N ARG A 105 6.31 17.91 7.30
CA ARG A 105 7.44 18.75 6.91
C ARG A 105 8.76 17.99 7.04
N TYR A 106 8.98 17.31 8.16
CA TYR A 106 10.17 16.46 8.33
C TYR A 106 10.28 15.40 7.23
N PHE A 107 9.21 14.65 6.97
CA PHE A 107 9.23 13.60 5.94
C PHE A 107 9.38 14.18 4.52
N SER A 108 8.86 15.36 4.23
CA SER A 108 9.01 15.99 2.91
C SER A 108 10.48 16.31 2.58
N THR A 109 11.34 16.55 3.58
CA THR A 109 12.79 16.77 3.36
C THR A 109 13.52 15.53 2.83
N LEU A 110 12.91 14.34 2.96
CA LEU A 110 13.47 13.08 2.45
C LEU A 110 13.29 12.91 0.95
N TYR A 111 12.54 13.80 0.28
CA TYR A 111 12.27 13.77 -1.16
C TYR A 111 12.83 15.00 -1.90
N PRO A 112 14.14 15.30 -1.78
CA PRO A 112 14.73 16.51 -2.37
C PRO A 112 14.64 16.45 -3.91
N GLY A 113 14.27 17.58 -4.53
CA GLY A 113 14.27 17.73 -5.99
C GLY A 113 13.15 16.96 -6.72
N ARG A 114 12.16 16.42 -6.01
CA ARG A 114 11.00 15.73 -6.60
C ARG A 114 9.73 16.55 -6.47
N SER A 115 8.80 16.33 -7.41
CA SER A 115 7.42 16.77 -7.24
C SER A 115 6.82 16.06 -6.03
N SER A 116 6.46 16.80 -5.01
CA SER A 116 5.83 16.30 -3.79
C SER A 116 4.67 17.20 -3.41
N LEU A 117 3.68 16.60 -2.72
CA LEU A 117 2.62 17.41 -2.11
C LEU A 117 3.20 18.29 -1.00
N ALA A 118 2.71 19.52 -0.90
CA ALA A 118 2.96 20.32 0.29
C ALA A 118 2.34 19.61 1.52
N PRO A 119 3.00 19.61 2.70
CA PRO A 119 2.49 18.99 3.91
C PRO A 119 1.05 19.35 4.25
N ALA A 120 0.70 20.63 4.18
CA ALA A 120 -0.67 21.09 4.42
C ALA A 120 -1.68 20.52 3.41
N GLU A 121 -1.30 20.41 2.14
CA GLU A 121 -2.16 19.83 1.11
C GLU A 121 -2.37 18.33 1.33
N ALA A 122 -1.31 17.59 1.68
CA ALA A 122 -1.42 16.17 2.01
C ALA A 122 -2.38 15.93 3.19
N LEU A 123 -2.36 16.79 4.21
CA LEU A 123 -3.30 16.73 5.34
C LEU A 123 -4.74 16.99 4.89
N ARG A 124 -4.97 18.03 4.07
CA ARG A 124 -6.31 18.31 3.53
C ARG A 124 -6.86 17.16 2.70
N GLN A 125 -6.00 16.51 1.89
CA GLN A 125 -6.42 15.36 1.08
C GLN A 125 -6.94 14.18 1.91
N VAL A 126 -6.48 14.03 3.16
CA VAL A 126 -6.97 13.00 4.07
C VAL A 126 -8.02 13.52 5.07
N GLY A 127 -8.53 14.73 4.85
CA GLY A 127 -9.58 15.33 5.70
C GLY A 127 -9.10 15.75 7.09
N LEU A 128 -7.82 16.15 7.20
CA LEU A 128 -7.27 16.72 8.41
C LEU A 128 -6.96 18.22 8.24
N ASP A 129 -7.26 19.00 9.28
CA ASP A 129 -6.88 20.41 9.33
C ASP A 129 -5.36 20.54 9.55
N PRO A 130 -4.61 21.17 8.63
CA PRO A 130 -3.18 21.36 8.78
C PRO A 130 -2.81 22.32 9.92
N GLU A 131 -3.74 23.18 10.36
CA GLU A 131 -3.49 24.17 11.42
C GLU A 131 -3.69 23.61 12.84
N LEU A 132 -3.99 22.32 12.98
CA LEU A 132 -4.08 21.68 14.28
C LEU A 132 -2.72 21.72 15.00
N THR A 133 -2.68 22.40 16.15
CA THR A 133 -1.46 22.61 16.96
C THR A 133 -1.19 21.52 17.99
N ARG A 134 -2.18 20.61 18.24
CA ARG A 134 -1.97 19.53 19.20
C ARG A 134 -0.99 18.48 18.67
N PRO A 135 -0.15 17.88 19.52
CA PRO A 135 0.78 16.82 19.17
C PRO A 135 0.08 15.59 18.59
N PHE A 136 0.75 14.90 17.66
CA PHE A 136 0.25 13.66 17.03
C PHE A 136 -0.10 12.57 18.04
N GLY A 137 0.64 12.47 19.16
CA GLY A 137 0.35 11.53 20.25
C GLY A 137 -1.04 11.67 20.86
N GLN A 138 -1.67 12.85 20.72
CA GLN A 138 -3.00 13.15 21.24
C GLN A 138 -4.12 12.94 20.20
N TYR A 139 -3.79 12.44 18.99
CA TYR A 139 -4.77 12.18 17.95
C TYR A 139 -5.57 10.91 18.24
N SER A 140 -6.86 10.91 17.82
CA SER A 140 -7.63 9.67 17.76
C SER A 140 -6.97 8.67 16.79
N GLN A 141 -7.29 7.38 16.93
CA GLN A 141 -6.72 6.36 16.05
C GLN A 141 -7.02 6.64 14.58
N GLY A 142 -8.24 7.06 14.24
CA GLY A 142 -8.59 7.44 12.88
C GLY A 142 -7.78 8.63 12.36
N MET A 143 -7.52 9.64 13.20
CA MET A 143 -6.64 10.77 12.83
C MET A 143 -5.20 10.31 12.66
N ARG A 144 -4.69 9.41 13.51
CA ARG A 144 -3.34 8.82 13.40
C ARG A 144 -3.17 8.07 12.08
N GLN A 145 -4.14 7.25 11.70
CA GLN A 145 -4.14 6.50 10.43
C GLN A 145 -4.20 7.45 9.22
N ARG A 146 -5.05 8.48 9.28
CA ARG A 146 -5.13 9.49 8.20
C ARG A 146 -3.84 10.29 8.09
N THR A 147 -3.20 10.65 9.19
CA THR A 147 -1.88 11.32 9.14
C THR A 147 -0.80 10.40 8.53
N SER A 148 -0.82 9.11 8.89
CA SER A 148 0.08 8.11 8.28
C SER A 148 -0.16 7.98 6.77
N LEU A 149 -1.42 8.01 6.33
CA LEU A 149 -1.77 8.03 4.92
C LEU A 149 -1.27 9.31 4.23
N ALA A 150 -1.47 10.50 4.85
CA ALA A 150 -0.95 11.76 4.33
C ALA A 150 0.58 11.72 4.12
N ARG A 151 1.32 11.13 5.06
CA ARG A 151 2.78 10.96 4.93
C ARG A 151 3.17 10.16 3.69
N VAL A 152 2.48 9.05 3.41
CA VAL A 152 2.81 8.21 2.25
C VAL A 152 2.33 8.80 0.92
N LEU A 153 1.44 9.78 0.95
CA LEU A 153 1.00 10.53 -0.23
C LEU A 153 1.97 11.65 -0.64
N LEU A 154 2.89 12.06 0.23
CA LEU A 154 3.85 13.16 -0.06
C LEU A 154 4.56 13.00 -1.41
N PRO A 155 5.15 11.83 -1.77
CA PRO A 155 5.84 11.66 -3.05
C PRO A 155 4.91 11.43 -4.25
N VAL A 156 3.59 11.61 -4.08
CA VAL A 156 2.57 11.37 -5.13
C VAL A 156 2.71 9.98 -5.76
N PRO A 157 2.61 8.90 -4.98
CA PRO A 157 2.88 7.55 -5.46
C PRO A 157 1.83 7.05 -6.47
N GLU A 158 2.26 6.15 -7.35
CA GLU A 158 1.40 5.41 -8.28
C GLU A 158 0.90 4.09 -7.68
N LEU A 159 1.69 3.50 -6.77
CA LEU A 159 1.35 2.27 -6.03
C LEU A 159 1.29 2.57 -4.54
N LEU A 160 0.11 2.38 -3.93
CA LEU A 160 -0.10 2.48 -2.50
C LEU A 160 -0.14 1.08 -1.88
N LEU A 161 0.73 0.84 -0.92
CA LEU A 161 0.82 -0.40 -0.15
C LEU A 161 0.45 -0.10 1.30
N LEU A 162 -0.70 -0.58 1.77
CA LEU A 162 -1.29 -0.21 3.05
C LEU A 162 -1.40 -1.46 3.95
N ASP A 163 -0.60 -1.49 5.02
CA ASP A 163 -0.57 -2.62 5.95
C ASP A 163 -1.51 -2.37 7.12
N GLU A 164 -2.68 -3.04 7.11
CA GLU A 164 -3.75 -2.96 8.11
C GLU A 164 -4.23 -1.50 8.36
N PRO A 165 -4.64 -0.74 7.32
CA PRO A 165 -4.99 0.67 7.46
C PRO A 165 -6.24 0.94 8.32
N PHE A 166 -7.05 -0.07 8.60
CA PHE A 166 -8.29 0.02 9.39
C PHE A 166 -8.12 -0.40 10.84
N SER A 167 -6.90 -0.78 11.27
CA SER A 167 -6.65 -1.32 12.61
C SER A 167 -7.03 -0.33 13.71
N ASN A 168 -7.78 -0.83 14.71
CA ASN A 168 -8.18 -0.10 15.90
C ASN A 168 -8.99 1.18 15.63
N MET A 169 -9.67 1.26 14.49
CA MET A 169 -10.57 2.35 14.14
C MET A 169 -12.02 1.98 14.50
N ASP A 170 -12.80 3.00 14.89
CA ASP A 170 -14.24 2.88 14.99
C ASP A 170 -14.91 2.81 13.61
N VAL A 171 -16.18 2.40 13.56
CA VAL A 171 -16.93 2.16 12.31
C VAL A 171 -16.99 3.42 11.43
N GLU A 172 -17.17 4.59 12.03
CA GLU A 172 -17.24 5.86 11.29
C GLU A 172 -15.88 6.21 10.66
N SER A 173 -14.80 6.09 11.43
CA SER A 173 -13.43 6.30 10.95
C SER A 173 -13.06 5.32 9.83
N VAL A 174 -13.48 4.05 9.92
CA VAL A 174 -13.30 3.07 8.83
C VAL A 174 -14.03 3.52 7.57
N SER A 175 -15.30 3.93 7.68
CA SER A 175 -16.08 4.40 6.53
C SER A 175 -15.42 5.60 5.84
N GLN A 176 -14.93 6.57 6.63
CA GLN A 176 -14.19 7.73 6.11
C GLN A 176 -12.89 7.32 5.40
N MET A 177 -12.13 6.37 5.95
CA MET A 177 -10.91 5.86 5.33
C MET A 177 -11.21 5.14 4.02
N VAL A 178 -12.25 4.31 3.96
CA VAL A 178 -12.69 3.61 2.75
C VAL A 178 -13.06 4.62 1.65
N ALA A 179 -13.83 5.66 1.97
CA ALA A 179 -14.18 6.72 1.03
C ALA A 179 -12.95 7.48 0.49
N LEU A 180 -11.96 7.74 1.35
CA LEU A 180 -10.68 8.33 0.93
C LEU A 180 -9.92 7.43 -0.04
N LEU A 181 -9.82 6.14 0.26
CA LEU A 181 -9.12 5.18 -0.59
C LEU A 181 -9.84 5.00 -1.94
N ALA A 182 -11.16 4.99 -1.96
CA ALA A 182 -11.96 4.98 -3.19
C ALA A 182 -11.64 6.18 -4.08
N LYS A 183 -11.55 7.39 -3.49
CA LYS A 183 -11.17 8.61 -4.20
C LYS A 183 -9.75 8.52 -4.79
N PHE A 184 -8.79 7.95 -4.05
CA PHE A 184 -7.43 7.81 -4.55
C PHE A 184 -7.32 6.77 -5.67
N ARG A 185 -8.13 5.71 -5.66
CA ARG A 185 -8.27 4.73 -6.76
C ARG A 185 -8.72 5.40 -8.05
N GLN A 186 -9.73 6.28 -8.00
CA GLN A 186 -10.22 7.03 -9.17
C GLN A 186 -9.12 7.87 -9.84
N GLY A 187 -8.07 8.26 -9.13
CA GLY A 187 -6.87 8.91 -9.66
C GLY A 187 -5.90 7.96 -10.37
N ASN A 188 -6.33 6.78 -10.82
CA ASN A 188 -5.54 5.74 -11.49
C ASN A 188 -4.37 5.17 -10.64
N ARG A 189 -4.44 5.30 -9.31
CA ARG A 189 -3.47 4.67 -8.40
C ARG A 189 -3.83 3.21 -8.18
N THR A 190 -2.82 2.36 -8.19
CA THR A 190 -2.99 0.97 -7.74
C THR A 190 -2.86 0.92 -6.23
N ILE A 191 -3.78 0.25 -5.57
CA ILE A 191 -3.83 0.15 -4.12
C ILE A 191 -3.76 -1.33 -3.72
N VAL A 192 -2.87 -1.67 -2.79
CA VAL A 192 -2.81 -3.00 -2.16
C VAL A 192 -3.02 -2.83 -0.67
N ILE A 193 -4.08 -3.42 -0.13
CA ILE A 193 -4.47 -3.32 1.27
C ILE A 193 -4.32 -4.69 1.92
N THR A 194 -3.60 -4.81 3.03
CA THR A 194 -3.72 -5.98 3.89
C THR A 194 -4.78 -5.74 4.94
N THR A 195 -5.61 -6.73 5.20
CA THR A 195 -6.52 -6.71 6.33
C THR A 195 -6.88 -8.13 6.76
N HIS A 196 -7.25 -8.29 8.04
CA HIS A 196 -7.89 -9.49 8.55
C HIS A 196 -9.43 -9.34 8.60
N GLN A 197 -9.96 -8.15 8.34
CA GLN A 197 -11.39 -7.79 8.29
C GLN A 197 -11.78 -7.46 6.86
N ARG A 198 -12.15 -8.50 6.09
CA ARG A 198 -12.49 -8.38 4.66
C ARG A 198 -13.62 -7.37 4.42
N GLU A 199 -14.59 -7.32 5.31
CA GLU A 199 -15.78 -6.47 5.21
C GLU A 199 -15.46 -4.97 5.13
N HIS A 200 -14.39 -4.52 5.78
CA HIS A 200 -13.98 -3.11 5.73
C HIS A 200 -13.50 -2.70 4.35
N ALA A 201 -12.77 -3.56 3.65
CA ALA A 201 -12.21 -3.24 2.35
C ALA A 201 -13.11 -3.67 1.18
N ALA A 202 -14.13 -4.52 1.42
CA ALA A 202 -15.02 -5.04 0.38
C ALA A 202 -15.61 -3.96 -0.54
N PRO A 203 -16.05 -2.77 -0.04
CA PRO A 203 -16.65 -1.75 -0.90
C PRO A 203 -15.72 -1.18 -1.97
N ILE A 204 -14.40 -1.33 -1.84
CA ILE A 204 -13.41 -0.79 -2.79
C ILE A 204 -12.58 -1.87 -3.48
N ALA A 205 -12.77 -3.16 -3.13
CA ALA A 205 -11.97 -4.26 -3.63
C ALA A 205 -12.33 -4.61 -5.08
N ASP A 206 -11.42 -4.40 -6.03
CA ASP A 206 -11.56 -4.97 -7.39
C ASP A 206 -11.16 -6.44 -7.38
N TRP A 207 -10.17 -6.81 -6.55
CA TRP A 207 -9.64 -8.17 -6.43
C TRP A 207 -9.36 -8.51 -4.97
N VAL A 208 -9.60 -9.76 -4.63
CA VAL A 208 -9.27 -10.33 -3.31
C VAL A 208 -8.24 -11.43 -3.48
N LEU A 209 -7.09 -11.28 -2.85
CA LEU A 209 -6.00 -12.24 -2.80
C LEU A 209 -5.95 -12.87 -1.40
N GLN A 210 -6.23 -14.16 -1.28
CA GLN A 210 -6.11 -14.86 -0.01
C GLN A 210 -4.75 -15.53 0.12
N LEU A 211 -4.02 -15.19 1.18
CA LEU A 211 -2.81 -15.91 1.59
C LEU A 211 -3.11 -16.89 2.72
N LYS A 212 -2.59 -18.11 2.57
CA LYS A 212 -2.61 -19.16 3.60
C LYS A 212 -1.24 -19.84 3.67
N ALA A 213 -0.62 -19.83 4.84
CA ALA A 213 0.73 -20.42 5.06
C ALA A 213 1.77 -20.01 3.99
N GLY A 214 1.76 -18.72 3.62
CA GLY A 214 2.70 -18.14 2.65
C GLY A 214 2.39 -18.44 1.18
N ARG A 215 1.26 -19.07 0.86
CA ARG A 215 0.84 -19.40 -0.52
C ARG A 215 -0.42 -18.62 -0.89
N VAL A 216 -0.61 -18.37 -2.17
CA VAL A 216 -1.89 -17.90 -2.72
C VAL A 216 -2.87 -19.08 -2.64
N ALA A 217 -3.91 -18.91 -1.82
CA ALA A 217 -5.00 -19.88 -1.69
C ALA A 217 -6.12 -19.60 -2.67
N SER A 218 -6.46 -18.32 -2.89
CA SER A 218 -7.38 -17.88 -3.94
C SER A 218 -6.99 -16.49 -4.44
N PHE A 219 -7.37 -16.19 -5.68
CA PHE A 219 -7.30 -14.86 -6.28
C PHE A 219 -8.57 -14.68 -7.11
N GLU A 220 -9.47 -13.89 -6.61
CA GLU A 220 -10.85 -13.78 -7.13
C GLU A 220 -11.28 -12.32 -7.28
N PRO A 221 -12.19 -12.02 -8.21
CA PRO A 221 -12.78 -10.70 -8.31
C PRO A 221 -13.43 -10.28 -6.99
N GLY A 222 -13.23 -9.02 -6.61
CA GLY A 222 -14.03 -8.34 -5.60
C GLY A 222 -15.37 -7.88 -6.19
N ASN A 223 -16.15 -7.21 -5.35
CA ASN A 223 -17.39 -6.59 -5.80
C ASN A 223 -17.46 -5.16 -5.24
N PRO A 224 -16.69 -4.23 -5.82
CA PRO A 224 -16.63 -2.86 -5.31
C PRO A 224 -17.98 -2.16 -5.50
N THR A 225 -18.41 -1.44 -4.45
CA THR A 225 -19.66 -0.67 -4.44
C THR A 225 -19.41 0.84 -4.38
N LEU A 226 -18.12 1.27 -4.35
CA LEU A 226 -17.65 2.66 -4.32
C LEU A 226 -16.70 2.98 -5.48
#